data_ba636c557dbfffbfa2430340f6a6f777
#
_entry.id   ba636c557dbfffbfa2430340f6a6f777
#
_cell.length_a   1.000
_cell.length_b   1.000
_cell.length_c   1.000
_cell.angle_alpha   90.00
_cell.angle_beta   90.00
_cell.angle_gamma   90.00
#
_symmetry.space_group_name_H-M   'P 1'
#
loop_
_entity.id
_entity.type
_entity.pdbx_description
1 polymer ?
#
loop_
_entity_poly.entity_id
_entity_poly.type
_entity_poly.pdbx_seq_one_letter_code
_entity_poly.pdbx_strand_id
1 'polypeptide(L)'
;MTISDLRGITRGNSAMHNWVEQIEKIANIDDFLNFLVQLAMNAKEHPEEWENNTITDYLGQMASWVDDMSMVDKDIDWKEVDYKTIEKILYMGKIYE
;
A
#
# COMPACT_ATOMS: atom_id res chain seq x y z
N MET A 1 5.06 -6.01 -12.77
CA MET A 1 3.76 -6.36 -12.17
C MET A 1 2.83 -5.17 -12.19
N THR A 2 1.62 -5.39 -12.61
CA THR A 2 0.60 -4.35 -12.64
C THR A 2 -0.33 -4.50 -11.44
N ILE A 3 -1.18 -3.48 -11.22
CA ILE A 3 -2.18 -3.59 -10.16
C ILE A 3 -3.09 -4.80 -10.40
N SER A 4 -3.40 -5.09 -11.66
CA SER A 4 -4.20 -6.28 -11.98
C SER A 4 -3.53 -7.57 -11.55
N ASP A 5 -2.21 -7.62 -11.61
CA ASP A 5 -1.46 -8.80 -11.17
C ASP A 5 -1.52 -9.00 -9.67
N LEU A 6 -1.72 -7.93 -8.91
CA LEU A 6 -1.84 -8.03 -7.46
C LEU A 6 -3.05 -8.87 -7.04
N ARG A 7 -4.06 -8.95 -7.89
CA ARG A 7 -5.24 -9.76 -7.58
C ARG A 7 -4.89 -11.23 -7.43
N GLY A 8 -3.93 -11.70 -8.20
CA GLY A 8 -3.47 -13.07 -8.08
C GLY A 8 -2.63 -13.29 -6.83
N ILE A 9 -1.95 -12.25 -6.37
CA ILE A 9 -1.13 -12.33 -5.17
C ILE A 9 -1.99 -12.33 -3.92
N THR A 10 -3.10 -11.63 -3.96
CA THR A 10 -3.98 -11.49 -2.80
C THR A 10 -5.01 -12.61 -2.68
N ARG A 11 -4.89 -13.63 -3.48
CA ARG A 11 -5.81 -14.76 -3.45
C ARG A 11 -5.83 -15.39 -2.05
N GLY A 12 -6.97 -15.87 -1.65
CA GLY A 12 -7.12 -16.48 -0.35
C GLY A 12 -7.29 -15.48 0.78
N ASN A 13 -7.20 -14.22 0.47
CA ASN A 13 -7.45 -13.18 1.42
C ASN A 13 -8.89 -13.09 1.80
N SER A 14 -9.16 -12.29 2.77
CA SER A 14 -10.50 -11.99 3.18
C SER A 14 -11.35 -11.52 2.00
N ALA A 15 -12.48 -12.16 1.80
CA ALA A 15 -13.44 -11.74 0.80
C ALA A 15 -14.06 -10.37 1.15
N MET A 16 -13.87 -9.90 2.38
CA MET A 16 -14.43 -8.64 2.83
C MET A 16 -13.65 -7.44 2.35
N HIS A 17 -12.41 -7.64 1.94
CA HIS A 17 -11.54 -6.53 1.55
C HIS A 17 -10.94 -6.77 0.18
N ASN A 18 -11.38 -6.00 -0.78
CA ASN A 18 -10.78 -5.99 -2.10
C ASN A 18 -9.87 -4.77 -2.19
N TRP A 19 -8.64 -4.92 -1.67
CA TRP A 19 -7.69 -3.83 -1.61
C TRP A 19 -7.33 -3.27 -2.99
N VAL A 20 -7.20 -4.15 -3.97
CA VAL A 20 -6.85 -3.72 -5.32
C VAL A 20 -7.95 -2.84 -5.91
N GLU A 21 -9.20 -3.24 -5.73
CA GLU A 21 -10.33 -2.46 -6.22
C GLU A 21 -10.40 -1.12 -5.51
N GLN A 22 -10.16 -1.07 -4.21
CA GLN A 22 -10.16 0.17 -3.45
C GLN A 22 -9.05 1.11 -3.94
N ILE A 23 -7.86 0.57 -4.20
CA ILE A 23 -6.75 1.36 -4.70
C ILE A 23 -7.10 2.00 -6.05
N GLU A 24 -7.72 1.24 -6.93
CA GLU A 24 -8.10 1.73 -8.24
C GLU A 24 -9.16 2.82 -8.20
N LYS A 25 -9.94 2.86 -7.12
CA LYS A 25 -11.03 3.84 -6.97
C LYS A 25 -10.66 5.08 -6.19
N ILE A 26 -9.45 5.15 -5.65
CA ILE A 26 -9.03 6.34 -4.89
C ILE A 26 -8.93 7.52 -5.85
N ALA A 27 -9.71 8.56 -5.58
CA ALA A 27 -9.78 9.72 -6.45
C ALA A 27 -9.53 11.04 -5.71
N ASN A 28 -9.61 11.05 -4.38
CA ASN A 28 -9.48 12.28 -3.61
C ASN A 28 -8.89 11.99 -2.23
N ILE A 29 -8.71 13.07 -1.44
CA ILE A 29 -8.10 12.94 -0.11
C ILE A 29 -8.96 12.12 0.83
N ASP A 30 -10.28 12.24 0.74
CA ASP A 30 -11.17 11.49 1.63
C ASP A 30 -11.07 9.99 1.36
N ASP A 31 -11.00 9.60 0.09
CA ASP A 31 -10.82 8.20 -0.29
C ASP A 31 -9.49 7.68 0.24
N PHE A 32 -8.45 8.47 0.13
CA PHE A 32 -7.11 8.10 0.59
C PHE A 32 -7.08 7.91 2.10
N LEU A 33 -7.67 8.86 2.85
CA LEU A 33 -7.73 8.75 4.31
C LEU A 33 -8.50 7.52 4.74
N ASN A 34 -9.64 7.28 4.09
CA ASN A 34 -10.45 6.11 4.41
C ASN A 34 -9.66 4.81 4.16
N PHE A 35 -8.93 4.76 3.07
CA PHE A 35 -8.08 3.62 2.75
C PHE A 35 -7.02 3.39 3.84
N LEU A 36 -6.34 4.46 4.26
CA LEU A 36 -5.31 4.34 5.31
C LEU A 36 -5.89 3.84 6.62
N VAL A 37 -7.04 4.36 7.01
CA VAL A 37 -7.68 3.94 8.25
C VAL A 37 -8.09 2.47 8.18
N GLN A 38 -8.68 2.04 7.07
CA GLN A 38 -9.07 0.65 6.91
C GLN A 38 -7.86 -0.28 6.91
N LEU A 39 -6.78 0.15 6.27
CA LEU A 39 -5.55 -0.64 6.24
C LEU A 39 -4.98 -0.79 7.66
N ALA A 40 -4.95 0.29 8.42
CA ALA A 40 -4.47 0.27 9.80
C ALA A 40 -5.32 -0.64 10.68
N MET A 41 -6.64 -0.55 10.55
CA MET A 41 -7.56 -1.39 11.32
C MET A 41 -7.41 -2.86 10.96
N ASN A 42 -7.22 -3.15 9.68
CA ASN A 42 -7.01 -4.53 9.24
C ASN A 42 -5.73 -5.09 9.83
N ALA A 43 -4.65 -4.31 9.84
CA ALA A 43 -3.40 -4.76 10.44
C ALA A 43 -3.55 -5.04 11.93
N LYS A 44 -4.36 -4.24 12.62
CA LYS A 44 -4.61 -4.41 14.05
C LYS A 44 -5.49 -5.63 14.34
N GLU A 45 -6.56 -5.80 13.58
CA GLU A 45 -7.55 -6.82 13.85
C GLU A 45 -7.20 -8.18 13.26
N HIS A 46 -6.48 -8.17 12.14
CA HIS A 46 -6.13 -9.39 11.41
C HIS A 46 -4.66 -9.43 11.04
N PRO A 47 -3.76 -9.36 12.04
CA PRO A 47 -2.32 -9.39 11.74
C PRO A 47 -1.89 -10.67 11.03
N GLU A 48 -2.64 -11.75 11.20
CA GLU A 48 -2.36 -13.03 10.55
C GLU A 48 -2.51 -12.98 9.03
N GLU A 49 -3.21 -11.98 8.54
CA GLU A 49 -3.36 -11.79 7.08
C GLU A 49 -2.18 -11.02 6.48
N TRP A 50 -1.30 -10.51 7.32
CA TRP A 50 -0.19 -9.68 6.87
C TRP A 50 1.11 -10.47 6.92
N GLU A 51 1.77 -10.59 5.78
CA GLU A 51 3.07 -11.24 5.74
C GLU A 51 4.13 -10.39 6.41
N ASN A 52 3.98 -9.07 6.34
CA ASN A 52 4.91 -8.10 6.91
C ASN A 52 4.18 -7.28 7.97
N ASN A 53 4.17 -7.79 9.19
CA ASN A 53 3.36 -7.17 10.25
C ASN A 53 4.18 -6.37 11.27
N THR A 54 5.46 -6.18 11.04
CA THR A 54 6.28 -5.24 11.81
C THR A 54 6.58 -4.03 10.96
N ILE A 55 6.86 -2.90 11.59
CA ILE A 55 7.20 -1.69 10.87
C ILE A 55 8.46 -1.91 10.02
N THR A 56 9.47 -2.57 10.59
CA THR A 56 10.71 -2.85 9.88
C THR A 56 10.46 -3.67 8.62
N ASP A 57 9.73 -4.76 8.77
CA ASP A 57 9.45 -5.64 7.63
C ASP A 57 8.59 -4.95 6.60
N TYR A 58 7.57 -4.22 7.06
CA TYR A 58 6.65 -3.53 6.15
C TYR A 58 7.38 -2.50 5.29
N LEU A 59 8.18 -1.64 5.92
CA LEU A 59 8.90 -0.61 5.19
C LEU A 59 10.00 -1.21 4.31
N GLY A 60 10.67 -2.25 4.79
CA GLY A 60 11.71 -2.92 4.02
C GLY A 60 11.15 -3.57 2.77
N GLN A 61 10.02 -4.25 2.89
CA GLN A 61 9.40 -4.88 1.72
C GLN A 61 8.78 -3.86 0.78
N MET A 62 8.29 -2.75 1.30
CA MET A 62 7.85 -1.66 0.45
C MET A 62 8.99 -1.15 -0.42
N ALA A 63 10.17 -0.94 0.17
CA ALA A 63 11.35 -0.50 -0.56
C ALA A 63 11.76 -1.53 -1.62
N SER A 64 11.74 -2.80 -1.27
CA SER A 64 12.08 -3.87 -2.20
C SER A 64 11.13 -3.89 -3.39
N TRP A 65 9.84 -3.73 -3.12
CA TRP A 65 8.84 -3.73 -4.18
C TRP A 65 9.06 -2.56 -5.15
N VAL A 66 9.32 -1.38 -4.60
CA VAL A 66 9.57 -0.19 -5.42
C VAL A 66 10.81 -0.41 -6.29
N ASP A 67 11.88 -0.94 -5.69
CA ASP A 67 13.12 -1.20 -6.43
C ASP A 67 12.88 -2.18 -7.58
N ASP A 68 12.16 -3.26 -7.31
CA ASP A 68 11.89 -4.28 -8.32
C ASP A 68 10.96 -3.79 -9.41
N MET A 69 9.93 -3.02 -9.05
CA MET A 69 8.88 -2.65 -9.98
C MET A 69 9.13 -1.35 -10.73
N SER A 70 10.01 -0.49 -10.22
CA SER A 70 10.24 0.81 -10.85
C SER A 70 10.76 0.70 -12.29
N MET A 71 11.34 -0.45 -12.64
CA MET A 71 11.85 -0.67 -13.97
C MET A 71 10.85 -1.37 -14.89
N VAL A 72 9.86 -2.05 -14.33
CA VAL A 72 9.01 -2.95 -15.12
C VAL A 72 7.51 -2.65 -15.02
N ASP A 73 7.06 -2.04 -13.93
CA ASP A 73 5.64 -1.75 -13.74
C ASP A 73 5.26 -0.51 -14.53
N LYS A 74 4.40 -0.71 -15.52
CA LYS A 74 3.95 0.37 -16.40
C LYS A 74 2.65 1.02 -15.95
N ASP A 75 2.04 0.50 -14.92
CA ASP A 75 0.82 1.09 -14.38
C ASP A 75 1.11 2.35 -13.56
N ILE A 76 2.35 2.51 -13.13
CA ILE A 76 2.79 3.67 -12.36
C ILE A 76 3.76 4.47 -13.20
N ASP A 77 3.47 5.76 -13.37
CA ASP A 77 4.41 6.68 -14.00
C ASP A 77 5.39 7.15 -12.92
N TRP A 78 6.47 6.41 -12.77
CA TRP A 78 7.45 6.65 -11.72
C TRP A 78 8.10 8.03 -11.79
N LYS A 79 8.11 8.66 -12.97
CA LYS A 79 8.68 9.99 -13.15
C LYS A 79 7.75 11.07 -12.62
N GLU A 80 6.46 10.81 -12.61
CA GLU A 80 5.45 11.77 -12.18
C GLU A 80 5.02 11.56 -10.73
N VAL A 81 5.56 10.55 -10.05
CA VAL A 81 5.25 10.31 -8.64
C VAL A 81 5.84 11.44 -7.81
N ASP A 82 5.02 11.98 -6.93
CA ASP A 82 5.47 13.02 -6.00
C ASP A 82 6.14 12.36 -4.77
N TYR A 83 7.41 12.04 -4.93
CA TYR A 83 8.16 11.36 -3.87
C TYR A 83 8.30 12.20 -2.61
N LYS A 84 8.39 13.51 -2.75
CA LYS A 84 8.49 14.40 -1.59
C LYS A 84 7.25 14.27 -0.72
N THR A 85 6.09 14.25 -1.32
CA THR A 85 4.83 14.09 -0.60
C THR A 85 4.76 12.74 0.09
N ILE A 86 5.14 11.67 -0.62
CA ILE A 86 5.15 10.33 -0.03
C ILE A 86 6.10 10.27 1.15
N GLU A 87 7.30 10.79 1.00
CA GLU A 87 8.28 10.80 2.08
C GLU A 87 7.76 11.56 3.30
N LYS A 88 7.11 12.69 3.07
CA LYS A 88 6.55 13.48 4.16
C LYS A 88 5.47 12.70 4.90
N ILE A 89 4.59 12.02 4.18
CA ILE A 89 3.53 11.22 4.78
C ILE A 89 4.12 10.11 5.64
N LEU A 90 5.10 9.40 5.11
CA LEU A 90 5.76 8.32 5.85
C LEU A 90 6.44 8.84 7.11
N TYR A 91 7.13 9.96 7.00
CA TYR A 91 7.81 10.56 8.15
C TYR A 91 6.82 11.00 9.22
N MET A 92 5.70 11.58 8.81
CA MET A 92 4.68 12.01 9.76
C MET A 92 4.08 10.82 10.51
N GLY A 93 3.98 9.68 9.88
CA GLY A 93 3.54 8.46 10.56
C GLY A 93 4.48 8.04 11.67
N LYS A 94 5.76 8.41 11.57
CA LYS A 94 6.74 8.10 12.60
C LYS A 94 6.56 8.95 13.85
N ILE A 95 6.21 10.23 13.68
CA ILE A 95 6.29 11.20 14.77
C ILE A 95 4.96 11.78 15.23
N TYR A 96 3.92 11.65 14.45
CA TYR A 96 2.63 12.26 14.76
C TYR A 96 1.95 11.52 15.93
N GLU A 97 1.44 12.28 16.85
CA GLU A 97 0.74 11.72 18.02
C GLU A 97 -0.73 12.08 18.03
#